data_1e2913fbb79621cc73d31dedad23fdb3
#
_entry.id   1e2913fbb79621cc73d31dedad23fdb3
#
_cell.length_a   1.000
_cell.length_b   1.000
_cell.length_c   1.000
_cell.angle_alpha   90.00
_cell.angle_beta   90.00
_cell.angle_gamma   90.00
#
_symmetry.space_group_name_H-M   'P 1'
#
loop_
_entity.id
_entity.type
_entity.pdbx_description
1 polymer ?
#
loop_
_entity_poly.entity_id
_entity_poly.type
_entity_poly.pdbx_seq_one_letter_code
_entity_poly.pdbx_strand_id
1 'polypeptide(L)'
;MIEITQVHASLDEAGDEAACLAIGRRAVKRALRCEDSQIKAIELHRKSIDAHKKRDVHFILSFRVELTSSRLEQEVVDRVAERDRSRIRMVDGEAPSFPNPVPNAPKGRPVVVGAGCAGLFAALTLAEAGLKPLLIERGDPALRRSEAIDLFLKERILDPESNIQFGLGGAGTFSDGKLNTGTKNPAHRLILETFVKAGSPRDILWDAKPHIGSDILPTVVTNISQRIEQLGGTVRYRTKLVNIRTDESGAITGVDVQPPQETTSETIATKHLILACGHSARDVFELLKEHNVALAQKTFAMGVRIEHPQRDIDRAQYGPSAGHPALGAAPYKLVAHLPNGRSVFSFCMCPGGQVVAASSEQGHLCVNGASLNARDGRNANAALLVNVTPDDLPGDDPLAGIELQRACERAAYRLGGSNWNAPAQLVGDFLAGRASTAPGKVKPTYPLGVTWTAIDDALPQHIVESLRLGIPLLGKKLRGYDRPDAVLTGVETRSSSPVTVTRDRTCHAVSTPGLYPCGEGAGYAGGIMSAATDGIRCAEALIADL
;
A
#
# COMPACT_ATOMS: atom_id res chain seq x y z
N MET A 1 20.19 -23.20 -7.72
CA MET A 1 20.84 -21.91 -7.35
C MET A 1 21.26 -21.91 -5.88
N ILE A 2 22.30 -21.13 -5.52
CA ILE A 2 22.79 -20.99 -4.14
C ILE A 2 22.44 -19.59 -3.64
N GLU A 3 21.90 -19.47 -2.44
CA GLU A 3 21.72 -18.19 -1.75
C GLU A 3 22.82 -17.98 -0.72
N ILE A 4 23.47 -16.81 -0.76
CA ILE A 4 24.49 -16.38 0.21
C ILE A 4 23.96 -15.13 0.90
N THR A 5 23.83 -15.16 2.21
CA THR A 5 23.29 -14.08 3.04
C THR A 5 24.33 -13.51 4.00
N GLN A 6 24.00 -12.41 4.71
CA GLN A 6 24.85 -11.80 5.73
C GLN A 6 26.23 -11.35 5.21
N VAL A 7 26.29 -10.83 3.98
CA VAL A 7 27.50 -10.21 3.44
C VAL A 7 27.52 -8.74 3.86
N HIS A 8 28.46 -8.37 4.72
CA HIS A 8 28.61 -7.00 5.21
C HIS A 8 29.34 -6.14 4.17
N ALA A 9 28.88 -4.90 4.00
CA ALA A 9 29.52 -3.89 3.17
C ALA A 9 29.41 -2.50 3.82
N SER A 10 30.45 -1.69 3.75
CA SER A 10 30.40 -0.31 4.22
C SER A 10 29.50 0.54 3.34
N LEU A 11 29.11 1.71 3.83
CA LEU A 11 28.26 2.64 3.07
C LEU A 11 28.96 3.13 1.80
N ASP A 12 30.28 3.34 1.84
CA ASP A 12 31.08 3.82 0.71
C ASP A 12 31.30 2.74 -0.37
N GLU A 13 31.33 1.45 0.03
CA GLU A 13 31.62 0.34 -0.88
C GLU A 13 30.42 -0.15 -1.68
N ALA A 14 29.20 0.06 -1.19
CA ALA A 14 27.97 -0.53 -1.75
C ALA A 14 26.99 0.56 -2.24
N GLY A 15 27.51 1.58 -2.93
CA GLY A 15 26.73 2.72 -3.39
C GLY A 15 25.68 2.36 -4.45
N ASP A 16 26.02 1.51 -5.40
CA ASP A 16 25.16 1.08 -6.51
C ASP A 16 25.13 -0.45 -6.70
N GLU A 17 24.35 -0.91 -7.69
CA GLU A 17 24.20 -2.35 -8.01
C GLU A 17 25.53 -2.96 -8.44
N ALA A 18 26.31 -2.27 -9.28
CA ALA A 18 27.56 -2.80 -9.80
C ALA A 18 28.59 -3.00 -8.67
N ALA A 19 28.71 -2.04 -7.77
CA ALA A 19 29.56 -2.15 -6.58
C ALA A 19 29.11 -3.30 -5.66
N CYS A 20 27.80 -3.45 -5.44
CA CYS A 20 27.26 -4.59 -4.69
C CYS A 20 27.59 -5.93 -5.35
N LEU A 21 27.45 -6.05 -6.67
CA LEU A 21 27.80 -7.27 -7.42
C LEU A 21 29.29 -7.61 -7.36
N ALA A 22 30.17 -6.60 -7.38
CA ALA A 22 31.61 -6.80 -7.20
C ALA A 22 31.94 -7.35 -5.79
N ILE A 23 31.25 -6.84 -4.74
CA ILE A 23 31.34 -7.39 -3.39
C ILE A 23 30.82 -8.83 -3.37
N GLY A 24 29.68 -9.07 -4.00
CA GLY A 24 29.07 -10.40 -4.12
C GLY A 24 30.03 -11.40 -4.75
N ARG A 25 30.68 -11.05 -5.86
CA ARG A 25 31.64 -11.94 -6.55
C ARG A 25 32.80 -12.32 -5.65
N ARG A 26 33.36 -11.36 -4.90
CA ARG A 26 34.44 -11.67 -3.91
C ARG A 26 33.92 -12.56 -2.77
N ALA A 27 32.72 -12.29 -2.26
CA ALA A 27 32.12 -13.08 -1.19
C ALA A 27 31.81 -14.51 -1.64
N VAL A 28 31.27 -14.70 -2.84
CA VAL A 28 30.97 -16.00 -3.46
C VAL A 28 32.25 -16.84 -3.60
N LYS A 29 33.29 -16.29 -4.23
CA LYS A 29 34.58 -17.00 -4.41
C LYS A 29 35.16 -17.48 -3.07
N ARG A 30 35.14 -16.61 -2.06
CA ARG A 30 35.65 -16.96 -0.72
C ARG A 30 34.77 -18.00 -0.01
N ALA A 31 33.45 -17.86 -0.09
CA ALA A 31 32.51 -18.70 0.63
C ALA A 31 32.38 -20.10 0.01
N LEU A 32 32.32 -20.18 -1.31
CA LEU A 32 32.11 -21.40 -2.06
C LEU A 32 33.43 -22.05 -2.53
N ARG A 33 34.56 -21.35 -2.40
CA ARG A 33 35.88 -21.79 -2.89
C ARG A 33 35.85 -22.21 -4.37
N CYS A 34 35.15 -21.38 -5.19
CA CYS A 34 35.00 -21.60 -6.63
C CYS A 34 35.78 -20.56 -7.44
N GLU A 35 36.15 -20.91 -8.67
CA GLU A 35 36.79 -20.00 -9.63
C GLU A 35 35.77 -19.19 -10.40
N ASP A 36 36.20 -18.05 -10.97
CA ASP A 36 35.31 -17.17 -11.76
C ASP A 36 34.67 -17.89 -12.95
N SER A 37 35.38 -18.83 -13.59
CA SER A 37 34.88 -19.66 -14.70
C SER A 37 33.72 -20.59 -14.31
N GLN A 38 33.56 -20.87 -13.03
CA GLN A 38 32.52 -21.75 -12.50
C GLN A 38 31.24 -20.97 -12.15
N ILE A 39 31.30 -19.62 -12.12
CA ILE A 39 30.15 -18.76 -11.79
C ILE A 39 29.47 -18.37 -13.09
N LYS A 40 28.28 -18.89 -13.32
CA LYS A 40 27.43 -18.54 -14.48
C LYS A 40 26.75 -17.19 -14.30
N ALA A 41 26.15 -16.95 -13.13
CA ALA A 41 25.46 -15.69 -12.81
C ALA A 41 25.52 -15.36 -11.31
N ILE A 42 25.53 -14.07 -10.99
CA ILE A 42 25.33 -13.55 -9.64
C ILE A 42 24.25 -12.47 -9.70
N GLU A 43 23.25 -12.57 -8.85
CA GLU A 43 22.18 -11.59 -8.70
C GLU A 43 22.20 -11.01 -7.28
N LEU A 44 22.10 -9.69 -7.16
CA LEU A 44 21.84 -9.05 -5.88
C LEU A 44 20.40 -9.34 -5.48
N HIS A 45 20.20 -10.15 -4.46
CA HIS A 45 18.88 -10.60 -4.03
C HIS A 45 18.29 -9.71 -2.94
N ARG A 46 19.13 -9.15 -2.05
CA ARG A 46 18.68 -8.25 -0.99
C ARG A 46 19.79 -7.30 -0.57
N LYS A 47 19.40 -6.03 -0.37
CA LYS A 47 20.21 -4.98 0.24
C LYS A 47 19.43 -4.36 1.39
N SER A 48 19.96 -4.39 2.61
CA SER A 48 19.34 -3.82 3.80
C SER A 48 20.33 -2.97 4.58
N ILE A 49 19.84 -1.92 5.23
CA ILE A 49 20.63 -1.08 6.13
C ILE A 49 20.57 -1.68 7.52
N ASP A 50 21.72 -1.94 8.13
CA ASP A 50 21.84 -2.20 9.56
C ASP A 50 22.27 -0.91 10.27
N ALA A 51 21.37 -0.35 11.09
CA ALA A 51 21.57 0.85 11.90
C ALA A 51 21.31 0.58 13.39
N HIS A 52 21.38 -0.67 13.83
CA HIS A 52 21.23 -1.04 15.24
C HIS A 52 22.28 -0.34 16.10
N LYS A 53 23.53 -0.32 15.63
CA LYS A 53 24.63 0.43 16.22
C LYS A 53 24.84 1.71 15.42
N LYS A 54 24.32 2.83 15.91
CA LYS A 54 24.37 4.13 15.21
C LYS A 54 25.78 4.64 14.88
N ARG A 55 26.83 4.10 15.49
CA ARG A 55 28.24 4.40 15.19
C ARG A 55 28.82 3.50 14.09
N ASP A 56 28.08 2.45 13.68
CA ASP A 56 28.50 1.43 12.72
C ASP A 56 27.31 1.09 11.82
N VAL A 57 26.86 2.08 11.05
CA VAL A 57 25.79 1.89 10.05
C VAL A 57 26.43 1.32 8.79
N HIS A 58 25.91 0.19 8.32
CA HIS A 58 26.44 -0.52 7.15
C HIS A 58 25.34 -1.26 6.39
N PHE A 59 25.67 -1.81 5.22
CA PHE A 59 24.75 -2.65 4.46
C PHE A 59 24.95 -4.13 4.79
N ILE A 60 23.84 -4.85 4.80
CA ILE A 60 23.80 -6.32 4.76
C ILE A 60 23.26 -6.73 3.39
N LEU A 61 24.06 -7.46 2.64
CA LEU A 61 23.75 -7.91 1.29
C LEU A 61 23.46 -9.41 1.28
N SER A 62 22.59 -9.84 0.35
CA SER A 62 22.38 -11.25 0.02
C SER A 62 22.43 -11.42 -1.50
N PHE A 63 22.97 -12.54 -1.94
CA PHE A 63 23.16 -12.84 -3.36
C PHE A 63 22.58 -14.21 -3.71
N ARG A 64 22.03 -14.33 -4.91
CA ARG A 64 21.74 -15.60 -5.57
C ARG A 64 22.81 -15.87 -6.60
N VAL A 65 23.28 -17.10 -6.62
CA VAL A 65 24.38 -17.54 -7.46
C VAL A 65 23.96 -18.75 -8.25
N GLU A 66 24.19 -18.71 -9.54
CA GLU A 66 24.08 -19.85 -10.44
C GLU A 66 25.49 -20.27 -10.85
N LEU A 67 25.85 -21.52 -10.60
CA LEU A 67 27.10 -22.11 -11.10
C LEU A 67 26.86 -22.80 -12.45
N THR A 68 27.95 -23.22 -13.08
CA THR A 68 27.92 -23.83 -14.42
C THR A 68 27.16 -25.16 -14.48
N SER A 69 26.92 -25.82 -13.34
CA SER A 69 26.04 -26.98 -13.24
C SER A 69 25.41 -27.14 -11.85
N SER A 70 24.19 -27.69 -11.78
CA SER A 70 23.50 -28.01 -10.53
C SER A 70 24.27 -29.04 -9.66
N ARG A 71 25.02 -29.97 -10.30
CA ARG A 71 25.88 -30.88 -9.58
C ARG A 71 26.97 -30.14 -8.83
N LEU A 72 27.62 -29.18 -9.48
CA LEU A 72 28.66 -28.36 -8.86
C LEU A 72 28.06 -27.51 -7.70
N GLU A 73 26.86 -26.99 -7.86
CA GLU A 73 26.15 -26.25 -6.79
C GLU A 73 25.98 -27.13 -5.54
N GLN A 74 25.54 -28.38 -5.71
CA GLN A 74 25.35 -29.30 -4.60
C GLN A 74 26.71 -29.67 -3.95
N GLU A 75 27.70 -30.01 -4.74
CA GLU A 75 29.03 -30.36 -4.25
C GLU A 75 29.68 -29.24 -3.44
N VAL A 76 29.49 -27.99 -3.87
CA VAL A 76 30.02 -26.80 -3.18
C VAL A 76 29.29 -26.53 -1.88
N VAL A 77 27.97 -26.64 -1.87
CA VAL A 77 27.16 -26.42 -0.66
C VAL A 77 27.42 -27.52 0.38
N ASP A 78 27.61 -28.78 -0.04
CA ASP A 78 27.92 -29.89 0.87
C ASP A 78 29.28 -29.71 1.59
N ARG A 79 30.22 -28.99 0.97
CA ARG A 79 31.55 -28.67 1.54
C ARG A 79 31.53 -27.47 2.47
N VAL A 80 30.42 -26.72 2.53
CA VAL A 80 30.30 -25.55 3.41
C VAL A 80 30.43 -25.96 4.87
N ALA A 81 31.31 -25.26 5.61
CA ALA A 81 31.52 -25.51 7.02
C ALA A 81 30.20 -25.31 7.81
N GLU A 82 29.96 -26.13 8.82
CA GLU A 82 28.72 -26.14 9.59
C GLU A 82 28.33 -24.74 10.13
N ARG A 83 29.30 -23.95 10.59
CA ARG A 83 29.13 -22.57 11.04
C ARG A 83 28.58 -21.62 9.97
N ASP A 84 28.74 -21.94 8.67
CA ASP A 84 28.31 -21.09 7.54
C ASP A 84 27.03 -21.60 6.85
N ARG A 85 26.53 -22.78 7.23
CA ARG A 85 25.30 -23.39 6.66
C ARG A 85 24.06 -22.55 6.86
N SER A 86 23.99 -21.75 7.91
CA SER A 86 22.88 -20.82 8.12
C SER A 86 22.86 -19.65 7.13
N ARG A 87 23.99 -19.36 6.49
CA ARG A 87 24.18 -18.25 5.55
C ARG A 87 24.27 -18.67 4.09
N ILE A 88 24.51 -19.96 3.83
CA ILE A 88 24.73 -20.52 2.48
C ILE A 88 23.82 -21.74 2.32
N ARG A 89 22.87 -21.68 1.40
CA ARG A 89 21.89 -22.74 1.19
C ARG A 89 21.48 -22.87 -0.28
N MET A 90 21.03 -24.06 -0.65
CA MET A 90 20.31 -24.26 -1.91
C MET A 90 18.95 -23.57 -1.86
N VAL A 91 18.55 -22.97 -2.97
CA VAL A 91 17.24 -22.37 -3.16
C VAL A 91 16.68 -22.77 -4.53
N ASP A 92 15.35 -22.87 -4.62
CA ASP A 92 14.70 -23.12 -5.89
C ASP A 92 14.91 -21.96 -6.84
N GLY A 93 15.21 -22.26 -8.08
CA GLY A 93 15.49 -21.27 -9.13
C GLY A 93 14.26 -20.87 -9.95
N GLU A 94 13.09 -21.51 -9.73
CA GLU A 94 11.91 -21.21 -10.50
C GLU A 94 11.33 -19.84 -10.12
N ALA A 95 11.24 -18.96 -11.12
CA ALA A 95 10.51 -17.71 -10.97
C ALA A 95 9.01 -17.98 -11.10
N PRO A 96 8.18 -17.44 -10.21
CA PRO A 96 6.74 -17.56 -10.36
C PRO A 96 6.29 -16.90 -11.66
N SER A 97 5.33 -17.50 -12.35
CA SER A 97 4.76 -17.04 -13.61
C SER A 97 3.25 -16.86 -13.49
N PHE A 98 2.67 -16.10 -14.41
CA PHE A 98 1.23 -16.08 -14.58
C PHE A 98 0.72 -17.45 -15.05
N PRO A 99 -0.58 -17.77 -14.81
CA PRO A 99 -1.18 -19.00 -15.29
C PRO A 99 -1.05 -19.16 -16.81
N ASN A 100 -0.97 -20.40 -17.26
CA ASN A 100 -1.01 -20.71 -18.68
C ASN A 100 -2.40 -20.35 -19.27
N PRO A 101 -2.49 -20.07 -20.58
CA PRO A 101 -3.76 -19.82 -21.25
C PRO A 101 -4.77 -20.96 -21.04
N VAL A 102 -6.00 -20.59 -20.71
CA VAL A 102 -7.10 -21.55 -20.49
C VAL A 102 -7.51 -22.14 -21.84
N PRO A 103 -7.43 -23.47 -22.03
CA PRO A 103 -7.92 -24.09 -23.25
C PRO A 103 -9.45 -23.92 -23.36
N ASN A 104 -9.94 -23.53 -24.55
CA ASN A 104 -11.38 -23.35 -24.80
C ASN A 104 -12.06 -22.36 -23.85
N ALA A 105 -11.42 -21.21 -23.65
CA ALA A 105 -11.96 -20.15 -22.79
C ALA A 105 -13.46 -19.90 -23.06
N PRO A 106 -14.29 -19.75 -22.02
CA PRO A 106 -15.73 -19.56 -22.17
C PRO A 106 -16.04 -18.27 -22.94
N LYS A 107 -17.19 -18.22 -23.61
CA LYS A 107 -17.62 -17.04 -24.39
C LYS A 107 -17.93 -15.81 -23.52
N GLY A 108 -18.21 -16.00 -22.23
CA GLY A 108 -18.47 -14.91 -21.29
C GLY A 108 -17.19 -14.23 -20.81
N ARG A 109 -17.18 -12.90 -20.74
CA ARG A 109 -16.04 -12.13 -20.24
C ARG A 109 -16.14 -12.00 -18.71
N PRO A 110 -15.08 -12.30 -17.94
CA PRO A 110 -15.03 -11.90 -16.53
C PRO A 110 -15.02 -10.36 -16.41
N VAL A 111 -15.74 -9.86 -15.41
CA VAL A 111 -15.74 -8.43 -15.08
C VAL A 111 -14.93 -8.21 -13.81
N VAL A 112 -14.05 -7.21 -13.84
CA VAL A 112 -13.27 -6.76 -12.69
C VAL A 112 -13.67 -5.33 -12.38
N VAL A 113 -14.11 -5.05 -11.16
CA VAL A 113 -14.54 -3.71 -10.71
C VAL A 113 -13.47 -3.08 -9.83
N GLY A 114 -12.96 -1.94 -10.29
CA GLY A 114 -11.91 -1.15 -9.65
C GLY A 114 -10.52 -1.45 -10.22
N ALA A 115 -9.88 -0.42 -10.77
CA ALA A 115 -8.53 -0.48 -11.32
C ALA A 115 -7.44 -0.10 -10.29
N GLY A 116 -7.67 -0.38 -9.01
CA GLY A 116 -6.65 -0.36 -7.97
C GLY A 116 -5.67 -1.53 -8.12
N CYS A 117 -4.71 -1.64 -7.22
CA CYS A 117 -3.66 -2.66 -7.33
C CYS A 117 -4.23 -4.10 -7.41
N ALA A 118 -5.24 -4.42 -6.60
CA ALA A 118 -5.91 -5.72 -6.64
C ALA A 118 -6.57 -5.99 -8.00
N GLY A 119 -7.36 -5.04 -8.51
CA GLY A 119 -8.06 -5.20 -9.78
C GLY A 119 -7.13 -5.23 -10.99
N LEU A 120 -6.06 -4.42 -10.99
CA LEU A 120 -5.04 -4.46 -12.06
C LEU A 120 -4.35 -5.83 -12.14
N PHE A 121 -3.92 -6.39 -11.00
CA PHE A 121 -3.28 -7.70 -11.00
C PHE A 121 -4.28 -8.84 -11.26
N ALA A 122 -5.53 -8.72 -10.81
CA ALA A 122 -6.58 -9.67 -11.18
C ALA A 122 -6.83 -9.66 -12.70
N ALA A 123 -7.05 -8.48 -13.27
CA ALA A 123 -7.29 -8.35 -14.72
C ALA A 123 -6.08 -8.77 -15.55
N LEU A 124 -4.85 -8.44 -15.10
CA LEU A 124 -3.63 -8.89 -15.79
C LEU A 124 -3.51 -10.42 -15.76
N THR A 125 -3.76 -11.06 -14.62
CA THR A 125 -3.72 -12.52 -14.49
C THR A 125 -4.73 -13.20 -15.41
N LEU A 126 -5.96 -12.69 -15.46
CA LEU A 126 -7.00 -13.19 -16.38
C LEU A 126 -6.61 -12.98 -17.85
N ALA A 127 -6.00 -11.84 -18.17
CA ALA A 127 -5.57 -11.52 -19.51
C ALA A 127 -4.41 -12.41 -19.99
N GLU A 128 -3.41 -12.65 -19.14
CA GLU A 128 -2.31 -13.59 -19.41
C GLU A 128 -2.84 -15.03 -19.59
N ALA A 129 -3.92 -15.40 -18.88
CA ALA A 129 -4.63 -16.66 -19.08
C ALA A 129 -5.56 -16.69 -20.32
N GLY A 130 -5.60 -15.63 -21.15
CA GLY A 130 -6.36 -15.56 -22.40
C GLY A 130 -7.86 -15.27 -22.26
N LEU A 131 -8.34 -14.89 -21.06
CA LEU A 131 -9.78 -14.73 -20.76
C LEU A 131 -10.38 -13.38 -21.18
N LYS A 132 -9.58 -12.42 -21.63
CA LYS A 132 -10.01 -11.10 -22.13
C LYS A 132 -10.94 -10.34 -21.16
N PRO A 133 -10.52 -10.05 -19.91
CA PRO A 133 -11.37 -9.44 -18.90
C PRO A 133 -11.86 -8.05 -19.32
N LEU A 134 -12.99 -7.63 -18.74
CA LEU A 134 -13.42 -6.24 -18.73
C LEU A 134 -13.10 -5.64 -17.34
N LEU A 135 -12.15 -4.72 -17.29
CA LEU A 135 -11.83 -3.94 -16.10
C LEU A 135 -12.56 -2.60 -16.16
N ILE A 136 -13.37 -2.30 -15.15
CA ILE A 136 -14.07 -1.01 -15.03
C ILE A 136 -13.52 -0.20 -13.87
N GLU A 137 -13.35 1.11 -14.10
CA GLU A 137 -12.87 2.07 -13.12
C GLU A 137 -13.77 3.31 -13.10
N ARG A 138 -14.19 3.73 -11.90
CA ARG A 138 -15.08 4.88 -11.72
C ARG A 138 -14.41 6.21 -12.05
N GLY A 139 -13.10 6.31 -11.78
CA GLY A 139 -12.30 7.50 -12.00
C GLY A 139 -11.59 7.52 -13.35
N ASP A 140 -10.67 8.46 -13.48
CA ASP A 140 -9.93 8.75 -14.70
C ASP A 140 -8.68 7.88 -14.88
N PRO A 141 -8.15 7.78 -16.13
CA PRO A 141 -6.80 7.31 -16.35
C PRO A 141 -5.79 8.26 -15.69
N ALA A 142 -4.55 7.78 -15.43
CA ALA A 142 -3.60 8.43 -14.52
C ALA A 142 -3.33 9.92 -14.83
N LEU A 143 -3.21 10.31 -16.10
CA LEU A 143 -2.93 11.71 -16.48
C LEU A 143 -4.10 12.63 -16.11
N ARG A 144 -5.33 12.31 -16.54
CA ARG A 144 -6.51 13.11 -16.22
C ARG A 144 -6.82 13.12 -14.73
N ARG A 145 -6.53 12.01 -14.05
CA ARG A 145 -6.64 11.92 -12.60
C ARG A 145 -5.68 12.91 -11.91
N SER A 146 -4.45 13.06 -12.39
CA SER A 146 -3.52 14.08 -11.89
C SER A 146 -4.07 15.49 -12.09
N GLU A 147 -4.66 15.77 -13.27
CA GLU A 147 -5.31 17.05 -13.56
C GLU A 147 -6.49 17.34 -12.60
N ALA A 148 -7.31 16.34 -12.30
CA ALA A 148 -8.42 16.48 -11.34
C ALA A 148 -7.91 16.75 -9.92
N ILE A 149 -6.82 16.10 -9.50
CA ILE A 149 -6.16 16.36 -8.21
C ILE A 149 -5.59 17.78 -8.19
N ASP A 150 -4.91 18.21 -9.24
CA ASP A 150 -4.35 19.57 -9.35
C ASP A 150 -5.44 20.64 -9.30
N LEU A 151 -6.60 20.40 -9.95
CA LEU A 151 -7.77 21.28 -9.87
C LEU A 151 -8.29 21.38 -8.44
N PHE A 152 -8.39 20.24 -7.74
CA PHE A 152 -8.79 20.23 -6.34
C PHE A 152 -7.83 21.04 -5.47
N LEU A 153 -6.50 20.89 -5.69
CA LEU A 153 -5.51 21.61 -4.90
C LEU A 153 -5.48 23.12 -5.19
N LYS A 154 -5.79 23.54 -6.42
CA LYS A 154 -5.77 24.96 -6.83
C LYS A 154 -7.11 25.66 -6.54
N GLU A 155 -8.20 25.03 -6.95
CA GLU A 155 -9.54 25.66 -6.97
C GLU A 155 -10.45 25.14 -5.85
N ARG A 156 -10.01 24.14 -5.07
CA ARG A 156 -10.80 23.47 -4.02
C ARG A 156 -12.08 22.79 -4.55
N ILE A 157 -12.05 22.38 -5.83
CA ILE A 157 -13.13 21.67 -6.50
C ILE A 157 -12.79 20.17 -6.49
N LEU A 158 -13.44 19.42 -5.61
CA LEU A 158 -13.27 17.98 -5.52
C LEU A 158 -14.14 17.28 -6.58
N ASP A 159 -13.51 16.44 -7.43
CA ASP A 159 -14.24 15.43 -8.19
C ASP A 159 -14.43 14.18 -7.32
N PRO A 160 -15.67 13.83 -6.92
CA PRO A 160 -15.91 12.68 -6.05
C PRO A 160 -15.60 11.33 -6.73
N GLU A 161 -15.52 11.30 -8.06
CA GLU A 161 -15.27 10.07 -8.82
C GLU A 161 -13.81 9.97 -9.31
N SER A 162 -13.02 11.07 -9.27
CA SER A 162 -11.61 11.07 -9.71
C SER A 162 -10.74 11.94 -8.79
N ASN A 163 -9.99 11.31 -7.89
CA ASN A 163 -9.24 11.96 -6.83
C ASN A 163 -8.11 11.05 -6.31
N ILE A 164 -7.54 11.30 -5.13
CA ILE A 164 -6.50 10.44 -4.55
C ILE A 164 -6.99 9.02 -4.24
N GLN A 165 -8.28 8.79 -4.03
CA GLN A 165 -8.84 7.46 -3.73
C GLN A 165 -9.24 6.71 -5.00
N PHE A 166 -9.80 7.38 -5.99
CA PHE A 166 -10.41 6.80 -7.18
C PHE A 166 -9.67 7.18 -8.45
N GLY A 167 -9.65 6.26 -9.41
CA GLY A 167 -8.96 6.33 -10.69
C GLY A 167 -7.89 5.25 -10.84
N LEU A 168 -7.28 5.17 -12.01
CA LEU A 168 -6.29 4.14 -12.35
C LEU A 168 -5.19 4.01 -11.31
N GLY A 169 -4.97 2.80 -10.82
CA GLY A 169 -4.02 2.44 -9.77
C GLY A 169 -4.57 2.58 -8.34
N GLY A 170 -5.79 3.15 -8.16
CA GLY A 170 -6.43 3.34 -6.85
C GLY A 170 -5.65 4.29 -5.93
N ALA A 171 -5.90 4.22 -4.63
CA ALA A 171 -5.25 5.07 -3.62
C ALA A 171 -3.73 4.89 -3.56
N GLY A 172 -3.21 3.73 -4.01
CA GLY A 172 -1.78 3.44 -4.04
C GLY A 172 -0.97 4.33 -4.98
N THR A 173 -1.56 4.83 -6.07
CA THR A 173 -0.86 5.61 -7.10
C THR A 173 -0.26 6.92 -6.58
N PHE A 174 -0.95 7.61 -5.69
CA PHE A 174 -0.50 8.87 -5.09
C PHE A 174 -0.06 8.69 -3.64
N SER A 175 0.59 7.57 -3.34
CA SER A 175 1.20 7.24 -2.05
C SER A 175 2.73 7.20 -2.15
N ASP A 176 3.41 6.85 -1.07
CA ASP A 176 4.86 6.55 -1.10
C ASP A 176 5.19 5.31 -1.95
N GLY A 177 4.18 4.49 -2.27
CA GLY A 177 4.40 3.30 -3.09
C GLY A 177 5.20 2.20 -2.41
N LYS A 178 5.07 2.03 -1.09
CA LYS A 178 5.75 0.95 -0.36
C LYS A 178 5.33 -0.42 -0.84
N LEU A 179 6.33 -1.26 -1.09
CA LEU A 179 6.14 -2.64 -1.52
C LEU A 179 6.48 -3.66 -0.41
N ASN A 180 6.56 -3.19 0.84
CA ASN A 180 6.82 -4.06 1.97
C ASN A 180 5.56 -4.84 2.36
N THR A 181 5.73 -6.12 2.66
CA THR A 181 4.67 -6.98 3.19
C THR A 181 5.20 -7.83 4.34
N GLY A 182 4.33 -8.17 5.29
CA GLY A 182 4.65 -9.08 6.39
C GLY A 182 4.47 -10.56 6.02
N THR A 183 3.98 -10.86 4.82
CA THR A 183 3.74 -12.23 4.35
C THR A 183 4.87 -12.72 3.44
N LYS A 184 4.99 -14.04 3.34
CA LYS A 184 5.85 -14.70 2.34
C LYS A 184 4.93 -15.36 1.31
N ASN A 185 5.01 -14.92 0.06
CA ASN A 185 4.24 -15.49 -1.04
C ASN A 185 5.10 -15.53 -2.30
N PRO A 186 5.13 -16.63 -3.06
CA PRO A 186 5.88 -16.71 -4.32
C PRO A 186 5.50 -15.60 -5.32
N ALA A 187 4.24 -15.19 -5.37
CA ALA A 187 3.76 -14.13 -6.24
C ALA A 187 4.44 -12.76 -6.01
N HIS A 188 5.07 -12.53 -4.84
CA HIS A 188 5.73 -11.25 -4.58
C HIS A 188 6.83 -10.94 -5.61
N ARG A 189 7.62 -11.94 -6.03
CA ARG A 189 8.65 -11.74 -7.05
C ARG A 189 8.02 -11.40 -8.40
N LEU A 190 6.96 -12.10 -8.80
CA LEU A 190 6.21 -11.83 -10.04
C LEU A 190 5.65 -10.40 -10.05
N ILE A 191 5.09 -9.94 -8.93
CA ILE A 191 4.56 -8.58 -8.77
C ILE A 191 5.68 -7.54 -8.94
N LEU A 192 6.83 -7.71 -8.26
CA LEU A 192 7.97 -6.79 -8.37
C LEU A 192 8.53 -6.74 -9.80
N GLU A 193 8.68 -7.90 -10.46
CA GLU A 193 9.12 -7.98 -11.86
C GLU A 193 8.12 -7.33 -12.82
N THR A 194 6.82 -7.48 -12.54
CA THR A 194 5.76 -6.80 -13.32
C THR A 194 5.89 -5.29 -13.17
N PHE A 195 6.12 -4.77 -11.97
CA PHE A 195 6.34 -3.34 -11.77
C PHE A 195 7.60 -2.84 -12.50
N VAL A 196 8.71 -3.60 -12.46
CA VAL A 196 9.92 -3.24 -13.20
C VAL A 196 9.69 -3.24 -14.71
N LYS A 197 9.02 -4.25 -15.25
CA LYS A 197 8.63 -4.30 -16.68
C LYS A 197 7.71 -3.15 -17.05
N ALA A 198 6.92 -2.65 -16.11
CA ALA A 198 6.04 -1.52 -16.29
C ALA A 198 6.72 -0.15 -16.07
N GLY A 199 8.03 -0.10 -15.79
CA GLY A 199 8.80 1.14 -15.71
C GLY A 199 9.19 1.58 -14.28
N SER A 200 9.01 0.73 -13.29
CA SER A 200 9.54 0.99 -11.94
C SER A 200 11.07 0.85 -11.92
N PRO A 201 11.77 1.58 -11.03
CA PRO A 201 13.20 1.36 -10.79
C PRO A 201 13.50 -0.09 -10.43
N ARG A 202 14.65 -0.60 -10.91
CA ARG A 202 15.05 -2.00 -10.70
C ARG A 202 15.40 -2.34 -9.26
N ASP A 203 15.79 -1.36 -8.48
CA ASP A 203 16.20 -1.52 -7.07
C ASP A 203 15.09 -2.10 -6.18
N ILE A 204 13.82 -1.98 -6.56
CA ILE A 204 12.72 -2.65 -5.87
C ILE A 204 12.86 -4.18 -5.83
N LEU A 205 13.66 -4.77 -6.72
CA LEU A 205 13.90 -6.21 -6.76
C LEU A 205 14.78 -6.71 -5.61
N TRP A 206 15.61 -5.84 -5.03
CA TRP A 206 16.56 -6.21 -3.97
C TRP A 206 16.54 -5.31 -2.74
N ASP A 207 15.95 -4.12 -2.79
CA ASP A 207 15.84 -3.29 -1.58
C ASP A 207 15.00 -4.02 -0.52
N ALA A 208 15.48 -4.03 0.71
CA ALA A 208 14.75 -4.62 1.84
C ALA A 208 13.49 -3.84 2.22
N LYS A 209 13.40 -2.56 1.82
CA LYS A 209 12.24 -1.67 2.00
C LYS A 209 11.89 -0.97 0.69
N PRO A 210 11.51 -1.76 -0.35
CA PRO A 210 11.29 -1.22 -1.68
C PRO A 210 10.11 -0.26 -1.73
N HIS A 211 10.24 0.78 -2.56
CA HIS A 211 9.17 1.74 -2.83
C HIS A 211 9.31 2.29 -4.26
N ILE A 212 8.23 2.85 -4.79
CA ILE A 212 8.21 3.38 -6.16
C ILE A 212 8.13 4.91 -6.16
N GLY A 213 7.28 5.50 -5.33
CA GLY A 213 7.03 6.94 -5.29
C GLY A 213 5.83 7.38 -6.13
N SER A 214 5.18 8.46 -5.69
CA SER A 214 3.96 8.99 -6.31
C SER A 214 4.19 9.65 -7.67
N ASP A 215 5.42 9.97 -8.01
CA ASP A 215 5.85 10.51 -9.30
C ASP A 215 6.02 9.45 -10.40
N ILE A 216 6.38 8.23 -10.03
CA ILE A 216 6.63 7.11 -10.96
C ILE A 216 5.39 6.21 -11.12
N LEU A 217 4.65 5.98 -10.05
CA LEU A 217 3.49 5.10 -10.04
C LEU A 217 2.44 5.37 -11.13
N PRO A 218 2.10 6.63 -11.50
CA PRO A 218 1.18 6.91 -12.61
C PRO A 218 1.59 6.26 -13.92
N THR A 219 2.87 6.28 -14.26
CA THR A 219 3.41 5.62 -15.46
C THR A 219 3.33 4.10 -15.35
N VAL A 220 3.72 3.56 -14.20
CA VAL A 220 3.71 2.10 -13.95
C VAL A 220 2.30 1.52 -14.09
N VAL A 221 1.29 2.13 -13.46
CA VAL A 221 -0.10 1.62 -13.55
C VAL A 221 -0.69 1.79 -14.95
N THR A 222 -0.30 2.85 -15.67
CA THR A 222 -0.69 3.04 -17.08
C THR A 222 -0.13 1.92 -17.96
N ASN A 223 1.15 1.58 -17.81
CA ASN A 223 1.78 0.52 -18.60
C ASN A 223 1.18 -0.86 -18.29
N ILE A 224 0.79 -1.14 -17.02
CA ILE A 224 0.07 -2.37 -16.67
C ILE A 224 -1.31 -2.40 -17.33
N SER A 225 -2.05 -1.28 -17.30
CA SER A 225 -3.35 -1.15 -17.98
C SER A 225 -3.24 -1.42 -19.48
N GLN A 226 -2.26 -0.81 -20.15
CA GLN A 226 -1.98 -1.04 -21.57
C GLN A 226 -1.60 -2.51 -21.86
N ARG A 227 -0.86 -3.16 -20.96
CA ARG A 227 -0.53 -4.58 -21.10
C ARG A 227 -1.79 -5.45 -21.07
N ILE A 228 -2.76 -5.16 -20.20
CA ILE A 228 -4.06 -5.84 -20.16
C ILE A 228 -4.77 -5.72 -21.52
N GLU A 229 -4.78 -4.51 -22.11
CA GLU A 229 -5.41 -4.26 -23.42
C GLU A 229 -4.67 -4.97 -24.55
N GLN A 230 -3.34 -4.98 -24.57
CA GLN A 230 -2.52 -5.71 -25.54
C GLN A 230 -2.81 -7.22 -25.52
N LEU A 231 -3.16 -7.77 -24.37
CA LEU A 231 -3.56 -9.17 -24.19
C LEU A 231 -5.04 -9.43 -24.55
N GLY A 232 -5.76 -8.41 -25.05
CA GLY A 232 -7.15 -8.52 -25.49
C GLY A 232 -8.19 -8.24 -24.39
N GLY A 233 -7.77 -7.80 -23.21
CA GLY A 233 -8.65 -7.21 -22.20
C GLY A 233 -9.20 -5.86 -22.66
N THR A 234 -10.08 -5.28 -21.85
CA THR A 234 -10.61 -3.93 -22.07
C THR A 234 -10.61 -3.18 -20.75
N VAL A 235 -10.17 -1.93 -20.75
CA VAL A 235 -10.25 -1.06 -19.58
C VAL A 235 -11.21 0.09 -19.86
N ARG A 236 -12.24 0.25 -19.02
CA ARG A 236 -13.22 1.32 -19.14
C ARG A 236 -13.11 2.24 -17.94
N TYR A 237 -12.69 3.47 -18.19
CA TYR A 237 -12.64 4.55 -17.21
C TYR A 237 -13.97 5.30 -17.14
N ARG A 238 -14.16 6.11 -16.10
CA ARG A 238 -15.39 6.87 -15.85
C ARG A 238 -16.60 5.96 -15.95
N THR A 239 -16.49 4.77 -15.40
CA THR A 239 -17.50 3.71 -15.45
C THR A 239 -17.70 3.17 -14.03
N LYS A 240 -18.80 3.57 -13.39
CA LYS A 240 -19.12 3.24 -12.00
C LYS A 240 -20.05 2.04 -11.95
N LEU A 241 -19.76 1.08 -11.07
CA LEU A 241 -20.71 0.03 -10.69
C LEU A 241 -21.87 0.67 -9.92
N VAL A 242 -23.10 0.47 -10.38
CA VAL A 242 -24.31 0.99 -9.72
C VAL A 242 -25.29 -0.10 -9.31
N ASN A 243 -25.16 -1.32 -9.85
CA ASN A 243 -25.98 -2.46 -9.44
C ASN A 243 -25.31 -3.79 -9.77
N ILE A 244 -25.64 -4.83 -9.01
CA ILE A 244 -25.30 -6.24 -9.32
C ILE A 244 -26.60 -6.98 -9.65
N ARG A 245 -26.56 -7.83 -10.70
CA ARG A 245 -27.71 -8.63 -11.12
C ARG A 245 -27.48 -10.07 -10.74
N THR A 246 -28.48 -10.68 -10.12
CA THR A 246 -28.46 -12.09 -9.72
C THR A 246 -29.70 -12.80 -10.29
N ASP A 247 -29.60 -14.11 -10.39
CA ASP A 247 -30.76 -14.97 -10.66
C ASP A 247 -31.49 -15.36 -9.36
N GLU A 248 -32.49 -16.22 -9.47
CA GLU A 248 -33.27 -16.72 -8.32
C GLU A 248 -32.46 -17.49 -7.29
N SER A 249 -31.29 -18.03 -7.68
CA SER A 249 -30.34 -18.71 -6.79
C SER A 249 -29.39 -17.75 -6.07
N GLY A 250 -29.41 -16.44 -6.40
CA GLY A 250 -28.49 -15.43 -5.92
C GLY A 250 -27.16 -15.40 -6.70
N ALA A 251 -27.02 -16.19 -7.77
CA ALA A 251 -25.79 -16.21 -8.56
C ALA A 251 -25.69 -15.00 -9.50
N ILE A 252 -24.49 -14.46 -9.69
CA ILE A 252 -24.22 -13.32 -10.57
C ILE A 252 -24.63 -13.63 -12.01
N THR A 253 -25.41 -12.73 -12.62
CA THR A 253 -25.79 -12.76 -14.05
C THR A 253 -25.32 -11.53 -14.81
N GLY A 254 -24.93 -10.47 -14.10
CA GLY A 254 -24.43 -9.25 -14.70
C GLY A 254 -24.19 -8.13 -13.69
N VAL A 255 -23.78 -7.00 -14.22
CA VAL A 255 -23.62 -5.74 -13.49
C VAL A 255 -24.24 -4.61 -14.27
N ASP A 256 -24.80 -3.62 -13.56
CA ASP A 256 -25.18 -2.35 -14.17
C ASP A 256 -24.09 -1.32 -13.88
N VAL A 257 -23.67 -0.64 -14.93
CA VAL A 257 -22.61 0.37 -14.87
C VAL A 257 -23.13 1.69 -15.43
N GLN A 258 -22.57 2.78 -14.93
CA GLN A 258 -23.02 4.13 -15.28
C GLN A 258 -21.83 5.08 -15.38
N PRO A 259 -21.74 5.91 -16.44
CA PRO A 259 -20.86 7.08 -16.42
C PRO A 259 -21.27 8.06 -15.31
N PRO A 260 -20.33 8.67 -14.57
CA PRO A 260 -20.63 9.45 -13.37
C PRO A 260 -21.58 10.65 -13.54
N GLN A 261 -21.74 11.14 -14.76
CA GLN A 261 -22.59 12.32 -15.08
C GLN A 261 -23.87 11.95 -15.83
N GLU A 262 -24.10 10.65 -16.06
CA GLU A 262 -25.27 10.16 -16.77
C GLU A 262 -26.28 9.57 -15.78
N THR A 263 -27.56 9.58 -16.16
CA THR A 263 -28.65 8.96 -15.37
C THR A 263 -29.03 7.58 -15.90
N THR A 264 -28.53 7.21 -17.08
CA THR A 264 -28.80 5.93 -17.70
C THR A 264 -27.68 4.93 -17.40
N SER A 265 -28.05 3.71 -17.02
CA SER A 265 -27.12 2.61 -16.81
C SER A 265 -27.11 1.64 -17.99
N GLU A 266 -25.95 1.03 -18.23
CA GLU A 266 -25.74 -0.07 -19.16
C GLU A 266 -25.63 -1.38 -18.36
N THR A 267 -26.32 -2.43 -18.83
CA THR A 267 -26.18 -3.77 -18.26
C THR A 267 -25.09 -4.56 -18.99
N ILE A 268 -24.12 -5.08 -18.26
CA ILE A 268 -23.05 -5.94 -18.74
C ILE A 268 -23.29 -7.35 -18.20
N ALA A 269 -23.60 -8.29 -19.10
CA ALA A 269 -23.80 -9.69 -18.71
C ALA A 269 -22.46 -10.35 -18.33
N THR A 270 -22.40 -10.97 -17.18
CA THR A 270 -21.26 -11.78 -16.71
C THR A 270 -21.73 -12.76 -15.64
N LYS A 271 -21.05 -13.90 -15.55
CA LYS A 271 -21.22 -14.87 -14.46
C LYS A 271 -20.09 -14.80 -13.42
N HIS A 272 -19.04 -14.01 -13.70
CA HIS A 272 -17.84 -13.95 -12.89
C HIS A 272 -17.47 -12.47 -12.64
N LEU A 273 -17.62 -12.04 -11.39
CA LEU A 273 -17.40 -10.67 -10.95
C LEU A 273 -16.31 -10.63 -9.88
N ILE A 274 -15.14 -10.08 -10.19
CA ILE A 274 -14.12 -9.76 -9.19
C ILE A 274 -14.37 -8.33 -8.71
N LEU A 275 -14.67 -8.17 -7.41
CA LEU A 275 -14.96 -6.87 -6.80
C LEU A 275 -13.74 -6.35 -6.04
N ALA A 276 -13.00 -5.43 -6.66
CA ALA A 276 -11.75 -4.86 -6.18
C ALA A 276 -11.82 -3.32 -5.99
N CYS A 277 -12.98 -2.81 -5.54
CA CYS A 277 -13.33 -1.38 -5.53
C CYS A 277 -12.60 -0.53 -4.46
N GLY A 278 -11.80 -1.16 -3.56
CA GLY A 278 -11.15 -0.47 -2.44
C GLY A 278 -12.13 -0.10 -1.31
N HIS A 279 -11.58 0.34 -0.17
CA HIS A 279 -12.41 0.62 1.01
C HIS A 279 -13.06 2.02 1.01
N SER A 280 -12.68 2.91 0.08
CA SER A 280 -13.29 4.25 -0.04
C SER A 280 -14.57 4.28 -0.88
N ALA A 281 -14.88 3.21 -1.62
CA ALA A 281 -16.10 3.08 -2.42
C ALA A 281 -17.30 2.70 -1.52
N ARG A 282 -17.71 3.63 -0.64
CA ARG A 282 -18.70 3.40 0.41
C ARG A 282 -20.09 3.09 -0.13
N ASP A 283 -20.43 3.68 -1.25
CA ASP A 283 -21.65 3.40 -2.03
C ASP A 283 -21.73 1.93 -2.51
N VAL A 284 -20.61 1.31 -2.79
CA VAL A 284 -20.56 -0.11 -3.15
C VAL A 284 -20.88 -1.01 -1.94
N PHE A 285 -20.43 -0.66 -0.73
CA PHE A 285 -20.80 -1.42 0.47
C PHE A 285 -22.29 -1.26 0.81
N GLU A 286 -22.88 -0.08 0.58
CA GLU A 286 -24.32 0.16 0.70
C GLU A 286 -25.06 -0.74 -0.30
N LEU A 287 -24.65 -0.76 -1.56
CA LEU A 287 -25.19 -1.63 -2.60
C LEU A 287 -25.10 -3.12 -2.21
N LEU A 288 -23.95 -3.58 -1.72
CA LEU A 288 -23.77 -4.98 -1.30
C LEU A 288 -24.71 -5.35 -0.15
N LYS A 289 -24.92 -4.44 0.80
CA LYS A 289 -25.87 -4.62 1.89
C LYS A 289 -27.30 -4.72 1.38
N GLU A 290 -27.73 -3.86 0.45
CA GLU A 290 -29.04 -3.91 -0.19
C GLU A 290 -29.31 -5.23 -0.91
N HIS A 291 -28.27 -5.82 -1.52
CA HIS A 291 -28.33 -7.12 -2.18
C HIS A 291 -28.12 -8.31 -1.24
N ASN A 292 -28.10 -8.10 0.09
CA ASN A 292 -27.89 -9.14 1.09
C ASN A 292 -26.59 -9.94 0.92
N VAL A 293 -25.57 -9.32 0.34
CA VAL A 293 -24.21 -9.89 0.33
C VAL A 293 -23.68 -9.93 1.75
N ALA A 294 -23.10 -11.05 2.15
CA ALA A 294 -22.63 -11.24 3.53
C ALA A 294 -21.48 -10.27 3.86
N LEU A 295 -21.75 -9.32 4.73
CA LEU A 295 -20.83 -8.33 5.25
C LEU A 295 -20.62 -8.53 6.75
N ALA A 296 -19.43 -8.17 7.25
CA ALA A 296 -19.13 -8.19 8.68
C ALA A 296 -18.33 -6.95 9.08
N GLN A 297 -18.52 -6.47 10.30
CA GLN A 297 -17.66 -5.49 10.91
C GLN A 297 -16.23 -6.02 11.02
N LYS A 298 -15.25 -5.15 10.81
CA LYS A 298 -13.83 -5.50 10.89
C LYS A 298 -13.10 -4.46 11.73
N THR A 299 -12.17 -4.93 12.57
CA THR A 299 -11.22 -4.03 13.25
C THR A 299 -10.43 -3.22 12.22
N PHE A 300 -10.38 -1.91 12.42
CA PHE A 300 -9.63 -0.95 11.61
C PHE A 300 -8.88 0.03 12.51
N ALA A 301 -8.30 1.09 11.99
CA ALA A 301 -7.59 2.06 12.80
C ALA A 301 -7.82 3.47 12.26
N MET A 302 -7.89 4.43 13.18
CA MET A 302 -8.07 5.85 12.88
C MET A 302 -7.17 6.72 13.77
N GLY A 303 -6.92 7.94 13.34
CA GLY A 303 -6.15 8.91 14.08
C GLY A 303 -5.82 10.15 13.25
N VAL A 304 -4.54 10.53 13.27
CA VAL A 304 -4.03 11.76 12.66
C VAL A 304 -2.74 11.49 11.88
N ARG A 305 -2.30 12.42 11.05
CA ARG A 305 -0.94 12.49 10.53
C ARG A 305 -0.05 13.27 11.50
N ILE A 306 1.17 12.76 11.75
CA ILE A 306 2.20 13.47 12.50
C ILE A 306 3.38 13.80 11.60
N GLU A 307 3.89 15.04 11.65
CA GLU A 307 5.00 15.53 10.85
C GLU A 307 6.17 15.97 11.71
N HIS A 308 7.38 15.59 11.26
CA HIS A 308 8.67 15.97 11.85
C HIS A 308 9.63 16.42 10.73
N PRO A 309 10.64 17.26 11.01
CA PRO A 309 11.73 17.50 10.06
C PRO A 309 12.43 16.17 9.73
N GLN A 310 12.56 15.82 8.44
CA GLN A 310 13.20 14.57 8.02
C GLN A 310 14.62 14.44 8.59
N ARG A 311 15.41 15.51 8.56
CA ARG A 311 16.78 15.53 9.10
C ARG A 311 16.88 15.09 10.57
N ASP A 312 15.84 15.36 11.37
CA ASP A 312 15.86 15.00 12.82
C ASP A 312 15.55 13.51 12.97
N ILE A 313 14.70 12.96 12.12
CA ILE A 313 14.46 11.52 12.01
C ILE A 313 15.73 10.79 11.53
N ASP A 314 16.41 11.32 10.50
CA ASP A 314 17.67 10.76 10.01
C ASP A 314 18.72 10.67 11.10
N ARG A 315 18.90 11.76 11.86
CA ARG A 315 19.83 11.78 13.02
C ARG A 315 19.42 10.81 14.10
N ALA A 316 18.11 10.69 14.37
CA ALA A 316 17.60 9.76 15.36
C ALA A 316 17.81 8.29 14.94
N GLN A 317 17.77 7.98 13.65
CA GLN A 317 17.93 6.62 13.12
C GLN A 317 19.38 6.27 12.79
N TYR A 318 20.12 7.16 12.12
CA TYR A 318 21.44 6.88 11.57
C TYR A 318 22.59 7.48 12.38
N GLY A 319 22.29 8.33 13.40
CA GLY A 319 23.31 8.96 14.22
C GLY A 319 24.32 9.80 13.41
N PRO A 320 25.64 9.59 13.58
CA PRO A 320 26.67 10.32 12.83
C PRO A 320 26.64 10.09 11.32
N SER A 321 26.09 8.95 10.86
CA SER A 321 25.98 8.61 9.42
C SER A 321 24.80 9.30 8.74
N ALA A 322 23.97 10.07 9.48
CA ALA A 322 22.86 10.82 8.89
C ALA A 322 23.35 11.80 7.83
N GLY A 323 22.72 11.78 6.65
CA GLY A 323 23.13 12.57 5.49
C GLY A 323 24.15 11.88 4.58
N HIS A 324 24.58 10.66 4.88
CA HIS A 324 25.40 9.88 3.96
C HIS A 324 24.62 9.58 2.66
N PRO A 325 25.19 9.85 1.46
CA PRO A 325 24.46 9.73 0.20
C PRO A 325 23.85 8.35 -0.07
N ALA A 326 24.48 7.29 0.42
CA ALA A 326 24.01 5.91 0.22
C ALA A 326 22.82 5.51 1.12
N LEU A 327 22.43 6.31 2.11
CA LEU A 327 21.38 5.94 3.09
C LEU A 327 19.98 6.41 2.70
N GLY A 328 19.85 7.55 2.04
CA GLY A 328 18.56 8.20 1.80
C GLY A 328 17.84 8.63 3.09
N ALA A 329 16.58 8.99 2.97
CA ALA A 329 15.73 9.42 4.08
C ALA A 329 15.34 8.24 4.99
N ALA A 330 15.56 8.41 6.29
CA ALA A 330 15.32 7.36 7.29
C ALA A 330 13.83 7.09 7.50
N PRO A 331 13.37 5.83 7.39
CA PRO A 331 12.03 5.44 7.80
C PRO A 331 12.01 5.03 9.28
N TYR A 332 10.80 5.02 9.86
CA TYR A 332 10.54 4.42 11.18
C TYR A 332 9.25 3.62 11.19
N LYS A 333 9.16 2.66 12.13
CA LYS A 333 7.95 1.94 12.48
C LYS A 333 7.90 1.83 14.00
N LEU A 334 6.88 2.43 14.60
CA LEU A 334 6.75 2.54 16.05
C LEU A 334 5.41 1.97 16.51
N VAL A 335 5.40 1.38 17.69
CA VAL A 335 4.17 0.92 18.36
C VAL A 335 4.33 1.13 19.87
N ALA A 336 3.27 1.58 20.53
CA ALA A 336 3.15 1.65 21.99
C ALA A 336 1.89 0.88 22.42
N HIS A 337 2.05 -0.09 23.29
CA HIS A 337 0.95 -0.78 23.95
C HIS A 337 0.56 -0.04 25.22
N LEU A 338 -0.72 0.24 25.39
CA LEU A 338 -1.25 1.02 26.49
C LEU A 338 -1.84 0.11 27.59
N PRO A 339 -1.89 0.58 28.84
CA PRO A 339 -2.46 -0.18 29.96
C PRO A 339 -3.94 -0.57 29.76
N ASN A 340 -4.69 0.19 28.95
CA ASN A 340 -6.09 -0.07 28.63
C ASN A 340 -6.29 -1.13 27.52
N GLY A 341 -5.22 -1.84 27.13
CA GLY A 341 -5.25 -2.87 26.07
C GLY A 341 -5.18 -2.35 24.64
N ARG A 342 -5.27 -1.03 24.42
CA ARG A 342 -5.13 -0.42 23.09
C ARG A 342 -3.68 -0.27 22.67
N SER A 343 -3.47 -0.07 21.39
CA SER A 343 -2.14 0.23 20.84
C SER A 343 -2.19 1.53 20.04
N VAL A 344 -1.15 2.34 20.19
CA VAL A 344 -0.87 3.49 19.33
C VAL A 344 0.33 3.16 18.47
N PHE A 345 0.19 3.33 17.17
CA PHE A 345 1.25 2.93 16.24
C PHE A 345 1.38 3.86 15.04
N SER A 346 2.61 3.95 14.54
CA SER A 346 2.86 4.61 13.26
C SER A 346 2.50 3.67 12.11
N PHE A 347 1.80 4.21 11.11
CA PHE A 347 1.44 3.48 9.92
C PHE A 347 1.75 4.32 8.67
N CYS A 348 1.98 3.67 7.54
CA CYS A 348 2.28 4.32 6.26
C CYS A 348 3.18 5.56 6.42
N MET A 349 4.33 5.40 7.14
CA MET A 349 5.31 6.47 7.30
C MET A 349 5.93 6.80 5.94
N CYS A 350 5.95 8.07 5.58
CA CYS A 350 6.44 8.62 4.31
C CYS A 350 7.70 9.47 4.58
N PRO A 351 8.90 8.90 4.38
CA PRO A 351 10.15 9.65 4.52
C PRO A 351 10.24 10.74 3.45
N GLY A 352 10.76 11.93 3.83
CA GLY A 352 10.88 13.04 2.88
C GLY A 352 9.60 13.29 2.10
N GLY A 353 8.45 13.20 2.76
CA GLY A 353 7.15 13.24 2.11
C GLY A 353 6.29 14.43 2.52
N GLN A 354 5.02 14.35 2.15
CA GLN A 354 4.01 15.37 2.46
C GLN A 354 2.70 14.73 2.91
N VAL A 355 1.92 15.45 3.69
CA VAL A 355 0.52 15.14 3.95
C VAL A 355 -0.29 15.53 2.73
N VAL A 356 -1.22 14.67 2.30
CA VAL A 356 -2.04 14.86 1.09
C VAL A 356 -3.52 14.93 1.41
N ALA A 357 -4.28 15.63 0.54
CA ALA A 357 -5.71 15.78 0.64
C ALA A 357 -6.41 14.54 0.06
N ALA A 358 -6.74 13.57 0.91
CA ALA A 358 -7.25 12.25 0.52
C ALA A 358 -8.79 12.13 0.52
N SER A 359 -9.48 13.25 0.51
CA SER A 359 -10.94 13.32 0.46
C SER A 359 -11.52 12.78 -0.84
N SER A 360 -12.69 12.15 -0.77
CA SER A 360 -13.44 11.66 -1.93
C SER A 360 -14.95 11.90 -1.83
N GLU A 361 -15.43 12.45 -0.73
CA GLU A 361 -16.83 12.83 -0.50
C GLU A 361 -16.89 14.32 -0.16
N GLN A 362 -17.88 15.06 -0.70
CA GLN A 362 -18.04 16.48 -0.43
C GLN A 362 -18.31 16.73 1.07
N GLY A 363 -17.60 17.72 1.64
CA GLY A 363 -17.73 18.06 3.06
C GLY A 363 -17.14 17.04 4.03
N HIS A 364 -16.33 16.08 3.55
CA HIS A 364 -15.66 15.06 4.35
C HIS A 364 -14.14 15.17 4.17
N LEU A 365 -13.44 15.69 5.18
CA LEU A 365 -12.01 15.88 5.11
C LEU A 365 -11.26 14.66 5.65
N CYS A 366 -10.42 14.09 4.79
CA CYS A 366 -9.53 13.00 5.13
C CYS A 366 -8.12 13.32 4.63
N VAL A 367 -7.10 13.00 5.43
CA VAL A 367 -5.71 13.16 5.07
C VAL A 367 -5.02 11.79 4.91
N ASN A 368 -3.96 11.76 4.14
CA ASN A 368 -3.03 10.63 4.04
C ASN A 368 -1.60 11.19 3.83
N GLY A 369 -0.64 10.36 3.48
CA GLY A 369 0.72 10.78 3.17
C GLY A 369 1.24 10.18 1.88
N ALA A 370 2.14 10.92 1.24
CA ALA A 370 2.84 10.48 0.05
C ALA A 370 4.31 10.93 0.07
N SER A 371 5.14 10.25 -0.69
CA SER A 371 6.51 10.68 -1.00
C SER A 371 6.79 10.48 -2.49
N LEU A 372 7.66 11.31 -3.03
CA LEU A 372 8.30 11.07 -4.32
C LEU A 372 9.29 9.90 -4.20
N ASN A 373 9.73 9.36 -5.32
CA ASN A 373 10.77 8.32 -5.34
C ASN A 373 12.05 8.78 -4.62
N ALA A 374 12.48 10.02 -4.84
CA ALA A 374 13.67 10.59 -4.22
C ALA A 374 13.56 10.77 -2.69
N ARG A 375 12.35 10.86 -2.12
CA ARG A 375 12.12 11.07 -0.69
C ARG A 375 12.90 12.26 -0.11
N ASP A 376 13.04 13.32 -0.88
CA ASP A 376 13.90 14.49 -0.60
C ASP A 376 13.13 15.68 0.02
N GLY A 377 11.86 15.49 0.35
CA GLY A 377 11.03 16.49 1.02
C GLY A 377 11.53 16.81 2.44
N ARG A 378 11.14 17.99 2.91
CA ARG A 378 11.62 18.54 4.20
C ARG A 378 11.14 17.77 5.43
N ASN A 379 9.97 17.14 5.37
CA ASN A 379 9.34 16.46 6.49
C ASN A 379 9.27 14.95 6.29
N ALA A 380 9.42 14.23 7.38
CA ALA A 380 8.90 12.88 7.57
C ALA A 380 7.46 12.99 8.04
N ASN A 381 6.54 12.22 7.51
CA ASN A 381 5.19 12.12 8.06
C ASN A 381 4.74 10.67 8.19
N ALA A 382 3.87 10.40 9.15
CA ALA A 382 3.26 9.09 9.35
C ALA A 382 1.84 9.24 9.88
N ALA A 383 0.97 8.30 9.55
CA ALA A 383 -0.24 8.09 10.32
C ALA A 383 0.13 7.71 11.75
N LEU A 384 -0.55 8.27 12.71
CA LEU A 384 -0.51 7.91 14.11
C LEU A 384 -1.90 7.42 14.50
N LEU A 385 -2.04 6.12 14.64
CA LEU A 385 -3.33 5.43 14.66
C LEU A 385 -3.58 4.69 15.95
N VAL A 386 -4.86 4.54 16.26
CA VAL A 386 -5.42 3.72 17.33
C VAL A 386 -6.41 2.73 16.74
N ASN A 387 -6.41 1.50 17.23
CA ASN A 387 -7.38 0.49 16.80
C ASN A 387 -8.80 0.86 17.22
N VAL A 388 -9.74 0.65 16.29
CA VAL A 388 -11.18 0.64 16.49
C VAL A 388 -11.67 -0.79 16.25
N THR A 389 -12.29 -1.37 17.25
CA THR A 389 -12.83 -2.73 17.21
C THR A 389 -14.36 -2.70 17.04
N PRO A 390 -15.01 -3.81 16.70
CA PRO A 390 -16.46 -3.87 16.68
C PRO A 390 -17.12 -3.44 17.99
N ASP A 391 -16.48 -3.68 19.14
CA ASP A 391 -16.98 -3.26 20.47
C ASP A 391 -17.04 -1.73 20.65
N ASP A 392 -16.34 -0.97 19.81
CA ASP A 392 -16.37 0.49 19.80
C ASP A 392 -17.50 1.07 18.92
N LEU A 393 -18.20 0.21 18.19
CA LEU A 393 -19.22 0.60 17.22
C LEU A 393 -20.63 0.39 17.78
N PRO A 394 -21.62 1.19 17.37
CA PRO A 394 -23.00 1.00 17.81
C PRO A 394 -23.64 -0.18 17.06
N GLY A 395 -24.06 -1.20 17.80
CA GLY A 395 -24.81 -2.33 17.25
C GLY A 395 -24.06 -3.19 16.24
N ASP A 396 -24.81 -4.00 15.49
CA ASP A 396 -24.26 -5.04 14.60
C ASP A 396 -24.28 -4.64 13.12
N ASP A 397 -24.60 -3.38 12.78
CA ASP A 397 -24.61 -2.94 11.40
C ASP A 397 -23.20 -3.04 10.80
N PRO A 398 -22.97 -3.84 9.73
CA PRO A 398 -21.65 -4.00 9.14
C PRO A 398 -21.05 -2.68 8.63
N LEU A 399 -21.87 -1.66 8.37
CA LEU A 399 -21.44 -0.34 7.89
C LEU A 399 -21.20 0.68 9.02
N ALA A 400 -21.41 0.33 10.29
CA ALA A 400 -21.24 1.25 11.43
C ALA A 400 -19.83 1.89 11.46
N GLY A 401 -18.77 1.15 11.08
CA GLY A 401 -17.42 1.68 10.98
C GLY A 401 -17.27 2.75 9.88
N ILE A 402 -17.97 2.62 8.76
CA ILE A 402 -18.02 3.63 7.70
C ILE A 402 -18.68 4.91 8.20
N GLU A 403 -19.77 4.79 8.93
CA GLU A 403 -20.48 5.95 9.50
C GLU A 403 -19.63 6.67 10.55
N LEU A 404 -18.88 5.94 11.37
CA LEU A 404 -17.92 6.53 12.30
C LEU A 404 -16.82 7.32 11.55
N GLN A 405 -16.26 6.77 10.48
CA GLN A 405 -15.29 7.47 9.63
C GLN A 405 -15.90 8.75 9.04
N ARG A 406 -17.12 8.69 8.46
CA ARG A 406 -17.84 9.84 7.91
C ARG A 406 -18.09 10.92 8.97
N ALA A 407 -18.47 10.52 10.17
CA ALA A 407 -18.70 11.46 11.28
C ALA A 407 -17.44 12.25 11.63
N CYS A 408 -16.29 11.57 11.74
CA CYS A 408 -14.99 12.18 11.99
C CYS A 408 -14.55 13.10 10.83
N GLU A 409 -14.72 12.66 9.59
CA GLU A 409 -14.38 13.43 8.39
C GLU A 409 -15.21 14.69 8.25
N ARG A 410 -16.52 14.64 8.54
CA ARG A 410 -17.40 15.83 8.58
C ARG A 410 -16.99 16.79 9.70
N ALA A 411 -16.65 16.27 10.88
CA ALA A 411 -16.19 17.09 11.99
C ALA A 411 -14.87 17.79 11.64
N ALA A 412 -13.90 17.07 11.06
CA ALA A 412 -12.64 17.63 10.60
C ALA A 412 -12.84 18.72 9.53
N TYR A 413 -13.75 18.51 8.58
CA TYR A 413 -14.07 19.51 7.57
C TYR A 413 -14.59 20.81 8.20
N ARG A 414 -15.52 20.72 9.17
CA ARG A 414 -16.02 21.89 9.91
C ARG A 414 -14.93 22.59 10.71
N LEU A 415 -14.11 21.84 11.45
CA LEU A 415 -12.99 22.37 12.24
C LEU A 415 -11.94 23.05 11.36
N GLY A 416 -11.72 22.56 10.14
CA GLY A 416 -10.86 23.17 9.14
C GLY A 416 -11.40 24.51 8.59
N GLY A 417 -12.69 24.84 8.83
CA GLY A 417 -13.34 26.06 8.34
C GLY A 417 -14.23 25.84 7.13
N SER A 418 -14.62 24.61 6.84
CA SER A 418 -15.50 24.20 5.73
C SER A 418 -15.00 24.63 4.34
N ASN A 419 -13.69 24.68 4.18
CA ASN A 419 -13.02 25.15 2.97
C ASN A 419 -11.84 24.25 2.53
N TRP A 420 -11.80 23.01 3.01
CA TRP A 420 -10.74 22.01 2.78
C TRP A 420 -9.39 22.29 3.48
N ASN A 421 -9.26 23.33 4.30
CA ASN A 421 -8.14 23.39 5.23
C ASN A 421 -8.25 22.23 6.23
N ALA A 422 -7.12 21.57 6.52
CA ALA A 422 -7.12 20.52 7.53
C ALA A 422 -6.98 21.11 8.93
N PRO A 423 -7.73 20.63 9.94
CA PRO A 423 -7.45 20.98 11.33
C PRO A 423 -6.05 20.47 11.71
N ALA A 424 -5.27 21.35 12.35
CA ALA A 424 -3.91 21.04 12.79
C ALA A 424 -3.67 21.51 14.22
N GLN A 425 -2.81 20.77 14.92
CA GLN A 425 -2.45 21.04 16.31
C GLN A 425 -0.98 20.70 16.55
N LEU A 426 -0.27 21.48 17.35
CA LEU A 426 1.06 21.15 17.80
C LEU A 426 1.00 20.02 18.85
N VAL A 427 1.95 19.11 18.80
CA VAL A 427 2.02 17.99 19.75
C VAL A 427 2.05 18.47 21.19
N GLY A 428 2.80 19.54 21.51
CA GLY A 428 2.86 20.10 22.86
C GLY A 428 1.51 20.62 23.35
N ASP A 429 0.73 21.26 22.48
CA ASP A 429 -0.60 21.77 22.81
C ASP A 429 -1.62 20.63 22.93
N PHE A 430 -1.56 19.64 22.04
CA PHE A 430 -2.39 18.43 22.10
C PHE A 430 -2.19 17.67 23.44
N LEU A 431 -0.93 17.46 23.84
CA LEU A 431 -0.61 16.80 25.12
C LEU A 431 -1.06 17.61 26.33
N ALA A 432 -1.07 18.94 26.22
CA ALA A 432 -1.55 19.85 27.25
C ALA A 432 -3.10 20.06 27.25
N GLY A 433 -3.82 19.45 26.31
CA GLY A 433 -5.27 19.55 26.19
C GLY A 433 -5.78 20.94 25.79
N ARG A 434 -5.01 21.70 25.02
CA ARG A 434 -5.39 23.04 24.56
C ARG A 434 -5.24 23.19 23.05
N ALA A 435 -6.07 24.03 22.44
CA ALA A 435 -5.97 24.36 21.02
C ALA A 435 -4.64 25.03 20.67
N SER A 436 -4.12 24.76 19.48
CA SER A 436 -3.06 25.57 18.90
C SER A 436 -3.63 26.79 18.19
N THR A 437 -2.97 27.93 18.30
CA THR A 437 -3.40 29.21 17.70
C THR A 437 -2.42 29.73 16.64
N ALA A 438 -1.23 29.13 16.55
CA ALA A 438 -0.16 29.57 15.65
C ALA A 438 0.77 28.41 15.28
N PRO A 439 1.49 28.50 14.12
CA PRO A 439 2.45 27.50 13.71
C PRO A 439 3.70 27.49 14.63
N GLY A 440 4.28 26.31 14.80
CA GLY A 440 5.60 26.12 15.40
C GLY A 440 6.74 26.24 14.34
N LYS A 441 7.92 25.67 14.71
CA LYS A 441 9.08 25.59 13.80
C LYS A 441 8.87 24.58 12.66
N VAL A 442 8.16 23.50 12.93
CA VAL A 442 7.79 22.52 11.89
C VAL A 442 6.64 23.11 11.06
N LYS A 443 6.88 23.23 9.77
CA LYS A 443 5.85 23.75 8.85
C LYS A 443 5.06 22.57 8.27
N PRO A 444 3.72 22.56 8.40
CA PRO A 444 2.90 21.51 7.81
C PRO A 444 3.07 21.45 6.28
N THR A 445 2.88 20.25 5.74
CA THR A 445 3.02 20.01 4.28
C THR A 445 1.68 19.85 3.57
N TYR A 446 0.56 19.83 4.30
CA TYR A 446 -0.76 19.70 3.70
C TYR A 446 -1.04 20.85 2.71
N PRO A 447 -1.33 20.54 1.42
CA PRO A 447 -1.26 21.54 0.35
C PRO A 447 -2.38 22.56 0.36
N LEU A 448 -3.57 22.21 0.87
CA LEU A 448 -4.73 23.12 0.93
C LEU A 448 -4.67 24.09 2.13
N GLY A 449 -3.62 24.02 2.96
CA GLY A 449 -3.47 24.83 4.16
C GLY A 449 -4.11 24.19 5.39
N VAL A 450 -3.74 24.71 6.55
CA VAL A 450 -4.22 24.20 7.85
C VAL A 450 -4.90 25.29 8.67
N THR A 451 -5.87 24.87 9.47
CA THR A 451 -6.50 25.69 10.52
C THR A 451 -6.00 25.22 11.86
N TRP A 452 -5.28 26.09 12.58
CA TRP A 452 -4.77 25.79 13.91
C TRP A 452 -5.92 25.77 14.92
N THR A 453 -6.12 24.59 15.55
CA THR A 453 -7.27 24.36 16.45
C THR A 453 -6.97 23.18 17.40
N ALA A 454 -7.96 22.71 18.14
CA ALA A 454 -7.94 21.42 18.82
C ALA A 454 -8.51 20.35 17.87
N ILE A 455 -7.78 19.25 17.67
CA ILE A 455 -8.23 18.12 16.82
C ILE A 455 -9.20 17.21 17.58
N ASP A 456 -9.25 17.33 18.88
CA ASP A 456 -10.03 16.48 19.80
C ASP A 456 -11.49 16.31 19.35
N ASP A 457 -12.11 17.39 18.91
CA ASP A 457 -13.54 17.42 18.49
C ASP A 457 -13.82 16.67 17.16
N ALA A 458 -12.76 16.23 16.46
CA ALA A 458 -12.89 15.46 15.22
C ALA A 458 -12.73 13.95 15.43
N LEU A 459 -12.37 13.50 16.62
CA LEU A 459 -12.06 12.09 16.89
C LEU A 459 -12.84 11.58 18.12
N PRO A 460 -13.17 10.30 18.18
CA PRO A 460 -13.70 9.67 19.37
C PRO A 460 -12.77 9.85 20.57
N GLN A 461 -13.35 10.10 21.76
CA GLN A 461 -12.59 10.38 22.98
C GLN A 461 -11.54 9.32 23.29
N HIS A 462 -11.87 8.03 23.14
CA HIS A 462 -10.92 6.94 23.40
C HIS A 462 -9.69 6.95 22.47
N ILE A 463 -9.83 7.48 21.25
CA ILE A 463 -8.70 7.69 20.31
C ILE A 463 -7.83 8.85 20.80
N VAL A 464 -8.44 9.97 21.16
CA VAL A 464 -7.74 11.16 21.69
C VAL A 464 -6.93 10.80 22.94
N GLU A 465 -7.55 10.14 23.92
CA GLU A 465 -6.90 9.69 25.15
C GLU A 465 -5.74 8.72 24.86
N SER A 466 -5.96 7.76 23.95
CA SER A 466 -4.92 6.82 23.54
C SER A 466 -3.73 7.53 22.89
N LEU A 467 -3.98 8.47 21.98
CA LEU A 467 -2.92 9.26 21.35
C LEU A 467 -2.13 10.08 22.37
N ARG A 468 -2.78 10.73 23.35
CA ARG A 468 -2.12 11.46 24.43
C ARG A 468 -1.21 10.57 25.28
N LEU A 469 -1.65 9.36 25.59
CA LEU A 469 -0.84 8.39 26.33
C LEU A 469 0.29 7.81 25.47
N GLY A 470 0.04 7.58 24.19
CA GLY A 470 0.96 6.90 23.28
C GLY A 470 2.13 7.77 22.81
N ILE A 471 1.89 9.05 22.48
CA ILE A 471 2.93 9.93 21.92
C ILE A 471 4.18 9.98 22.81
N PRO A 472 4.11 10.20 24.14
CA PRO A 472 5.30 10.20 24.98
C PRO A 472 6.01 8.83 25.06
N LEU A 473 5.25 7.73 24.95
CA LEU A 473 5.84 6.38 24.91
C LEU A 473 6.59 6.13 23.59
N LEU A 474 6.10 6.67 22.48
CA LEU A 474 6.79 6.63 21.20
C LEU A 474 8.04 7.53 21.20
N GLY A 475 8.00 8.68 21.90
CA GLY A 475 9.15 9.55 22.13
C GLY A 475 10.33 8.85 22.84
N LYS A 476 10.03 7.92 23.76
CA LYS A 476 11.05 7.06 24.38
C LYS A 476 11.70 6.08 23.39
N LYS A 477 11.00 5.68 22.32
CA LYS A 477 11.51 4.74 21.30
C LYS A 477 12.27 5.43 20.17
N LEU A 478 11.84 6.65 19.83
CA LEU A 478 12.49 7.47 18.80
C LEU A 478 12.66 8.89 19.33
N ARG A 479 13.90 9.25 19.63
CA ARG A 479 14.24 10.55 20.21
C ARG A 479 13.71 11.70 19.36
N GLY A 480 12.92 12.60 19.97
CA GLY A 480 12.33 13.77 19.33
C GLY A 480 11.03 13.49 18.60
N TYR A 481 10.46 12.29 18.73
CA TYR A 481 9.15 11.97 18.16
C TYR A 481 8.03 12.79 18.84
N ASP A 482 8.12 12.99 20.15
CA ASP A 482 7.20 13.75 21.00
C ASP A 482 7.56 15.23 21.15
N ARG A 483 8.38 15.77 20.21
CA ARG A 483 8.78 17.18 20.26
C ARG A 483 7.55 18.09 20.24
N PRO A 484 7.53 19.19 21.06
CA PRO A 484 6.33 20.01 21.22
C PRO A 484 5.86 20.71 19.96
N ASP A 485 6.75 20.98 19.01
CA ASP A 485 6.46 21.67 17.74
C ASP A 485 6.25 20.73 16.54
N ALA A 486 6.20 19.39 16.76
CA ALA A 486 5.70 18.47 15.75
C ALA A 486 4.23 18.77 15.47
N VAL A 487 3.80 18.53 14.22
CA VAL A 487 2.46 18.91 13.76
C VAL A 487 1.58 17.66 13.63
N LEU A 488 0.44 17.69 14.29
CA LEU A 488 -0.66 16.76 14.04
C LEU A 488 -1.61 17.39 13.02
N THR A 489 -1.98 16.64 11.99
CA THR A 489 -2.95 17.05 10.96
C THR A 489 -4.05 16.00 10.90
N GLY A 490 -5.31 16.39 11.06
CA GLY A 490 -6.44 15.48 11.16
C GLY A 490 -7.40 15.58 9.98
N VAL A 491 -8.17 14.55 9.76
CA VAL A 491 -8.13 13.22 10.39
C VAL A 491 -7.69 12.17 9.38
N GLU A 492 -6.98 11.13 9.83
CA GLU A 492 -6.73 9.96 9.00
C GLU A 492 -7.64 8.82 9.44
N THR A 493 -8.68 8.56 8.66
CA THR A 493 -9.76 7.61 8.98
C THR A 493 -9.73 6.38 8.09
N ARG A 494 -9.02 6.45 6.95
CA ARG A 494 -9.07 5.46 5.87
C ARG A 494 -7.77 4.65 5.75
N SER A 495 -7.23 4.22 6.90
CA SER A 495 -6.00 3.38 6.92
C SER A 495 -6.25 1.93 6.51
N SER A 496 -7.48 1.45 6.66
CA SER A 496 -7.92 0.10 6.27
C SER A 496 -9.44 0.02 6.21
N SER A 497 -9.98 -1.04 5.58
CA SER A 497 -11.43 -1.27 5.50
C SER A 497 -12.02 -1.53 6.87
N PRO A 498 -13.12 -0.86 7.26
CA PRO A 498 -13.90 -1.19 8.45
C PRO A 498 -14.88 -2.35 8.23
N VAL A 499 -14.98 -2.84 6.99
CA VAL A 499 -15.92 -3.89 6.57
C VAL A 499 -15.15 -5.05 5.96
N THR A 500 -15.63 -6.26 6.18
CA THR A 500 -15.24 -7.47 5.43
C THR A 500 -16.41 -7.91 4.57
N VAL A 501 -16.19 -8.11 3.27
CA VAL A 501 -17.11 -8.84 2.39
C VAL A 501 -16.77 -10.31 2.53
N THR A 502 -17.62 -11.08 3.21
CA THR A 502 -17.29 -12.44 3.64
C THR A 502 -17.13 -13.37 2.43
N ARG A 503 -15.99 -14.02 2.34
CA ARG A 503 -15.69 -15.02 1.31
C ARG A 503 -15.10 -16.30 1.94
N ASP A 504 -15.22 -17.39 1.21
CA ASP A 504 -14.62 -18.68 1.59
C ASP A 504 -13.12 -18.77 1.21
N ARG A 505 -12.54 -19.96 1.42
CA ARG A 505 -11.12 -20.20 1.13
C ARG A 505 -10.80 -20.21 -0.36
N THR A 506 -11.78 -20.40 -1.21
CA THR A 506 -11.70 -20.39 -2.68
C THR A 506 -12.01 -19.01 -3.26
N CYS A 507 -12.04 -17.97 -2.42
CA CYS A 507 -12.29 -16.58 -2.76
C CYS A 507 -13.73 -16.25 -3.20
N HIS A 508 -14.69 -17.15 -3.11
CA HIS A 508 -16.10 -16.88 -3.40
C HIS A 508 -16.80 -16.16 -2.26
N ALA A 509 -17.63 -15.19 -2.57
CA ALA A 509 -18.58 -14.64 -1.60
C ALA A 509 -19.49 -15.75 -1.09
N VAL A 510 -19.63 -15.88 0.24
CA VAL A 510 -20.39 -16.99 0.85
C VAL A 510 -21.89 -16.93 0.56
N SER A 511 -22.41 -15.77 0.18
CA SER A 511 -23.85 -15.55 -0.11
C SER A 511 -24.17 -15.37 -1.58
N THR A 512 -23.17 -15.21 -2.47
CA THR A 512 -23.41 -14.74 -3.85
C THR A 512 -22.47 -15.48 -4.80
N PRO A 513 -22.89 -16.61 -5.36
CA PRO A 513 -22.07 -17.37 -6.32
C PRO A 513 -21.68 -16.52 -7.52
N GLY A 514 -20.43 -16.68 -7.99
CA GLY A 514 -19.87 -15.89 -9.09
C GLY A 514 -19.32 -14.52 -8.68
N LEU A 515 -19.45 -14.11 -7.41
CA LEU A 515 -18.83 -12.92 -6.84
C LEU A 515 -17.53 -13.31 -6.12
N TYR A 516 -16.41 -12.62 -6.46
CA TYR A 516 -15.09 -12.78 -5.86
C TYR A 516 -14.68 -11.47 -5.17
N PRO A 517 -14.97 -11.29 -3.86
CA PRO A 517 -14.53 -10.12 -3.10
C PRO A 517 -13.01 -10.08 -3.01
N CYS A 518 -12.38 -8.98 -3.42
CA CYS A 518 -10.94 -8.91 -3.64
C CYS A 518 -10.31 -7.66 -3.02
N GLY A 519 -9.12 -7.82 -2.48
CA GLY A 519 -8.26 -6.74 -2.06
C GLY A 519 -8.62 -6.09 -0.73
N GLU A 520 -8.20 -4.84 -0.57
CA GLU A 520 -8.32 -4.09 0.68
C GLU A 520 -9.77 -3.71 0.99
N GLY A 521 -10.56 -3.38 -0.02
CA GLY A 521 -11.99 -3.09 0.15
C GLY A 521 -12.75 -4.28 0.72
N ALA A 522 -12.47 -5.47 0.22
CA ALA A 522 -13.07 -6.70 0.75
C ALA A 522 -12.56 -7.12 2.14
N GLY A 523 -11.53 -6.43 2.68
CA GLY A 523 -10.98 -6.68 4.01
C GLY A 523 -9.83 -7.69 4.07
N TYR A 524 -9.29 -8.14 2.92
CA TYR A 524 -8.27 -9.21 2.84
C TYR A 524 -6.85 -8.73 2.53
N ALA A 525 -6.66 -7.44 2.31
CA ALA A 525 -5.36 -6.84 2.05
C ALA A 525 -5.18 -5.54 2.85
N GLY A 526 -3.94 -5.04 2.91
CA GLY A 526 -3.60 -3.78 3.55
C GLY A 526 -2.31 -3.22 2.94
N GLY A 527 -2.40 -2.72 1.69
CA GLY A 527 -1.29 -2.14 0.93
C GLY A 527 -1.04 -2.83 -0.41
N ILE A 528 -0.14 -2.25 -1.21
CA ILE A 528 0.09 -2.58 -2.63
C ILE A 528 0.38 -4.06 -2.86
N MET A 529 1.38 -4.62 -2.16
CA MET A 529 1.79 -6.01 -2.37
C MET A 529 0.72 -7.03 -2.00
N SER A 530 0.07 -6.84 -0.85
CA SER A 530 -1.00 -7.75 -0.41
C SER A 530 -2.23 -7.63 -1.30
N ALA A 531 -2.56 -6.43 -1.79
CA ALA A 531 -3.66 -6.22 -2.72
C ALA A 531 -3.39 -6.89 -4.08
N ALA A 532 -2.19 -6.72 -4.64
CA ALA A 532 -1.76 -7.40 -5.87
C ALA A 532 -1.80 -8.93 -5.73
N THR A 533 -1.26 -9.45 -4.61
CA THR A 533 -1.27 -10.89 -4.31
C THR A 533 -2.69 -11.44 -4.23
N ASP A 534 -3.60 -10.70 -3.59
CA ASP A 534 -5.00 -11.11 -3.48
C ASP A 534 -5.73 -11.03 -4.82
N GLY A 535 -5.37 -10.04 -5.66
CA GLY A 535 -5.85 -9.94 -7.06
C GLY A 535 -5.49 -11.17 -7.89
N ILE A 536 -4.22 -11.58 -7.85
CA ILE A 536 -3.75 -12.81 -8.52
C ILE A 536 -4.53 -14.02 -7.97
N ARG A 537 -4.63 -14.16 -6.66
CA ARG A 537 -5.34 -15.28 -6.02
C ARG A 537 -6.82 -15.37 -6.42
N CYS A 538 -7.54 -14.25 -6.45
CA CYS A 538 -8.95 -14.24 -6.87
C CYS A 538 -9.10 -14.59 -8.36
N ALA A 539 -8.17 -14.14 -9.21
CA ALA A 539 -8.15 -14.48 -10.61
C ALA A 539 -7.85 -15.97 -10.84
N GLU A 540 -6.87 -16.54 -10.11
CA GLU A 540 -6.56 -17.97 -10.16
C GLU A 540 -7.75 -18.83 -9.68
N ALA A 541 -8.45 -18.39 -8.64
CA ALA A 541 -9.67 -19.04 -8.17
C ALA A 541 -10.74 -19.05 -9.28
N LEU A 542 -11.00 -17.90 -9.90
CA LEU A 542 -11.93 -17.79 -11.03
C LEU A 542 -11.51 -18.70 -12.20
N ILE A 543 -10.23 -18.76 -12.54
CA ILE A 543 -9.71 -19.64 -13.61
C ILE A 543 -9.96 -21.11 -13.28
N ALA A 544 -9.84 -21.50 -12.01
CA ALA A 544 -10.07 -22.88 -11.56
C ALA A 544 -11.55 -23.30 -11.64
N ASP A 545 -12.48 -22.34 -11.70
CA ASP A 545 -13.93 -22.59 -11.83
C ASP A 545 -14.40 -22.72 -13.27
N LEU A 546 -13.53 -22.44 -14.25
CA LEU A 546 -13.86 -22.49 -15.68
C LEU A 546 -13.57 -23.85 -16.31
#